data_1f82af31e74afe238fd1e588fa8894ed
#
_entry.id   1f82af31e74afe238fd1e588fa8894ed
#
_cell.length_a   1.000
_cell.length_b   1.000
_cell.length_c   1.000
_cell.angle_alpha   90.00
_cell.angle_beta   90.00
_cell.angle_gamma   90.00
#
_symmetry.space_group_name_H-M   'P 1'
#
loop_
_entity.id
_entity.type
_entity.pdbx_description
1 polymer ?
#
loop_
_entity_poly.entity_id
_entity_poly.type
_entity_poly.pdbx_seq_one_letter_code
_entity_poly.pdbx_strand_id
1 'polypeptide(L)'
;MRIIVLLIAAALIESTASAAAWKEYPQPQLGFVVEFPSEPGSSTGAYKTGLVTSATAHIYSVKEDHAVYVATVVDLLDRKEEGAILLGEAESILSLLGDVTSISVSRVEPGKAAIFGRFLTINCRSGRVSDQLGQTGDTARAWFKNMTGVECSDRSRLMVNMFFNRGRLYLIQGINLPTTDDAASSPAAIRFSNSVSFFAADGSRNFADTFK
;
A
#
# COMPACT_ATOMS: atom_id res chain seq x y z
N MET A 1 -6.31 -72.64 -8.86
CA MET A 1 -6.85 -71.31 -9.29
C MET A 1 -6.39 -70.31 -8.25
N ARG A 2 -5.34 -69.52 -8.53
CA ARG A 2 -4.76 -68.47 -7.61
C ARG A 2 -5.18 -67.13 -8.10
N ILE A 3 -5.98 -66.43 -7.28
CA ILE A 3 -6.44 -65.08 -7.55
C ILE A 3 -5.36 -64.11 -7.00
N ILE A 4 -4.72 -63.40 -7.89
CA ILE A 4 -3.78 -62.32 -7.55
C ILE A 4 -4.62 -61.02 -7.42
N VAL A 5 -4.74 -60.48 -6.21
CA VAL A 5 -5.36 -59.17 -5.95
C VAL A 5 -4.26 -58.11 -6.09
N LEU A 6 -4.34 -57.34 -7.15
CA LEU A 6 -3.48 -56.14 -7.37
C LEU A 6 -4.05 -54.97 -6.56
N LEU A 7 -3.38 -54.59 -5.48
CA LEU A 7 -3.66 -53.33 -4.74
C LEU A 7 -2.99 -52.18 -5.50
N ILE A 8 -3.79 -51.35 -6.13
CA ILE A 8 -3.35 -50.06 -6.70
C ILE A 8 -3.39 -49.02 -5.56
N ALA A 9 -2.24 -48.68 -5.02
CA ALA A 9 -2.09 -47.54 -4.10
C ALA A 9 -2.10 -46.25 -4.92
N ALA A 10 -3.23 -45.55 -4.94
CA ALA A 10 -3.31 -44.20 -5.48
C ALA A 10 -2.62 -43.23 -4.49
N ALA A 11 -1.42 -42.79 -4.86
CA ALA A 11 -0.74 -41.70 -4.15
C ALA A 11 -1.48 -40.39 -4.41
N LEU A 12 -2.24 -39.91 -3.44
CA LEU A 12 -2.77 -38.56 -3.40
C LEU A 12 -1.60 -37.58 -3.20
N ILE A 13 -1.15 -36.96 -4.29
CA ILE A 13 -0.22 -35.84 -4.24
C ILE A 13 -1.06 -34.65 -3.79
N GLU A 14 -1.11 -34.42 -2.48
CA GLU A 14 -1.62 -33.15 -1.94
C GLU A 14 -0.67 -32.04 -2.41
N SER A 15 -1.11 -31.28 -3.42
CA SER A 15 -0.48 -30.03 -3.83
C SER A 15 -0.71 -29.02 -2.69
N THR A 16 0.20 -29.00 -1.72
CA THR A 16 0.24 -27.91 -0.74
C THR A 16 0.54 -26.61 -1.51
N ALA A 17 -0.50 -25.82 -1.78
CA ALA A 17 -0.32 -24.45 -2.26
C ALA A 17 0.56 -23.74 -1.22
N SER A 18 1.85 -23.60 -1.52
CA SER A 18 2.79 -22.85 -0.69
C SER A 18 2.26 -21.41 -0.64
N ALA A 19 1.72 -21.01 0.51
CA ALA A 19 1.40 -19.62 0.72
C ALA A 19 2.66 -18.80 0.44
N ALA A 20 2.57 -17.86 -0.51
CA ALA A 20 3.72 -17.04 -0.90
C ALA A 20 4.32 -16.41 0.37
N ALA A 21 5.59 -16.73 0.64
CA ALA A 21 6.27 -16.21 1.80
C ALA A 21 6.56 -14.72 1.56
N TRP A 22 5.88 -13.83 2.28
CA TRP A 22 6.13 -12.40 2.27
C TRP A 22 7.58 -12.13 2.67
N LYS A 23 8.24 -11.28 1.90
CA LYS A 23 9.64 -10.91 2.11
C LYS A 23 9.76 -9.40 2.28
N GLU A 24 10.73 -9.01 3.07
CA GLU A 24 11.10 -7.62 3.23
C GLU A 24 11.93 -7.11 2.04
N TYR A 25 11.59 -5.92 1.60
CA TYR A 25 12.31 -5.20 0.54
C TYR A 25 12.82 -3.88 1.10
N PRO A 26 14.08 -3.85 1.58
CA PRO A 26 14.69 -2.65 2.11
C PRO A 26 15.04 -1.66 0.98
N GLN A 27 14.73 -0.40 1.22
CA GLN A 27 15.09 0.74 0.36
C GLN A 27 15.88 1.77 1.19
N PRO A 28 17.17 1.51 1.48
CA PRO A 28 17.95 2.35 2.39
C PRO A 28 18.09 3.81 1.93
N GLN A 29 18.23 4.03 0.61
CA GLN A 29 18.33 5.39 0.05
C GLN A 29 17.04 6.20 0.22
N LEU A 30 15.91 5.53 0.28
CA LEU A 30 14.60 6.14 0.53
C LEU A 30 14.18 6.06 1.99
N GLY A 31 14.96 5.39 2.84
CA GLY A 31 14.80 5.38 4.29
C GLY A 31 13.71 4.45 4.81
N PHE A 32 13.24 3.45 4.05
CA PHE A 32 12.15 2.56 4.48
C PHE A 32 12.35 1.10 4.08
N VAL A 33 11.52 0.25 4.66
CA VAL A 33 11.37 -1.17 4.30
C VAL A 33 9.87 -1.49 4.26
N VAL A 34 9.48 -2.37 3.37
CA VAL A 34 8.11 -2.87 3.26
C VAL A 34 8.14 -4.34 2.86
N GLU A 35 7.12 -5.13 3.25
CA GLU A 35 6.98 -6.52 2.81
C GLU A 35 6.18 -6.64 1.52
N PHE A 36 6.63 -7.47 0.57
CA PHE A 36 5.86 -7.86 -0.60
C PHE A 36 5.72 -9.38 -0.70
N PRO A 37 4.65 -9.90 -1.33
CA PRO A 37 4.49 -11.34 -1.55
C PRO A 37 5.45 -11.91 -2.59
N SER A 38 5.99 -11.06 -3.48
CA SER A 38 6.98 -11.41 -4.50
C SER A 38 7.88 -10.20 -4.78
N GLU A 39 8.87 -10.34 -5.65
CA GLU A 39 9.76 -9.25 -6.07
C GLU A 39 8.96 -8.11 -6.70
N PRO A 40 9.00 -6.86 -6.17
CA PRO A 40 8.29 -5.75 -6.74
C PRO A 40 8.97 -5.22 -8.01
N GLY A 41 8.15 -4.88 -9.01
CA GLY A 41 8.57 -4.01 -10.09
C GLY A 41 8.80 -2.59 -9.56
N SER A 42 9.79 -1.88 -10.13
CA SER A 42 10.09 -0.49 -9.77
C SER A 42 9.91 0.45 -10.96
N SER A 43 9.40 1.65 -10.69
CA SER A 43 9.27 2.73 -11.67
C SER A 43 9.37 4.09 -10.99
N THR A 44 9.45 5.14 -11.80
CA THR A 44 9.39 6.53 -11.32
C THR A 44 8.26 7.27 -12.00
N GLY A 45 7.68 8.24 -11.30
CA GLY A 45 6.60 9.08 -11.79
C GLY A 45 6.74 10.52 -11.31
N ALA A 46 5.86 11.40 -11.80
CA ALA A 46 5.73 12.76 -11.30
C ALA A 46 4.54 12.86 -10.34
N TYR A 47 4.81 13.21 -9.09
CA TYR A 47 3.79 13.56 -8.12
C TYR A 47 3.42 15.03 -8.31
N LYS A 48 2.14 15.28 -8.55
CA LYS A 48 1.58 16.63 -8.72
C LYS A 48 0.27 16.73 -7.98
N THR A 49 0.09 17.81 -7.23
CA THR A 49 -1.14 18.12 -6.49
C THR A 49 -1.40 19.61 -6.52
N GLY A 50 -2.37 20.10 -5.75
CA GLY A 50 -2.61 21.54 -5.60
C GLY A 50 -1.44 22.26 -4.93
N LEU A 51 -0.77 21.61 -3.98
CA LEU A 51 0.35 22.17 -3.23
C LEU A 51 1.73 21.80 -3.80
N VAL A 52 1.81 20.76 -4.62
CA VAL A 52 3.07 20.25 -5.19
C VAL A 52 3.02 20.35 -6.70
N THR A 53 3.77 21.30 -7.27
CA THR A 53 3.85 21.52 -8.73
C THR A 53 4.46 20.33 -9.47
N SER A 54 5.53 19.74 -8.92
CA SER A 54 6.15 18.52 -9.42
C SER A 54 7.15 18.00 -8.39
N ALA A 55 7.08 16.71 -8.08
CA ALA A 55 8.08 16.00 -7.27
C ALA A 55 8.31 14.60 -7.86
N THR A 56 9.48 14.02 -7.64
CA THR A 56 9.76 12.64 -8.06
C THR A 56 9.06 11.67 -7.13
N ALA A 57 8.31 10.74 -7.71
CA ALA A 57 7.74 9.59 -7.01
C ALA A 57 8.47 8.31 -7.41
N HIS A 58 8.96 7.56 -6.43
CA HIS A 58 9.51 6.20 -6.58
C HIS A 58 8.39 5.22 -6.26
N ILE A 59 8.08 4.32 -7.20
CA ILE A 59 6.93 3.44 -7.13
C ILE A 59 7.42 1.99 -7.19
N TYR A 60 7.04 1.19 -6.21
CA TYR A 60 7.31 -0.25 -6.13
C TYR A 60 5.97 -0.97 -6.10
N SER A 61 5.76 -1.96 -6.96
CA SER A 61 4.45 -2.61 -7.03
C SER A 61 4.53 -4.10 -7.35
N VAL A 62 3.57 -4.83 -6.78
CA VAL A 62 3.26 -6.23 -7.11
C VAL A 62 1.78 -6.32 -7.42
N LYS A 63 1.43 -7.00 -8.50
CA LYS A 63 0.06 -7.31 -8.86
C LYS A 63 -0.17 -8.80 -8.78
N GLU A 64 -1.20 -9.18 -8.04
CA GLU A 64 -1.77 -10.53 -7.99
C GLU A 64 -3.17 -10.54 -8.60
N ASP A 65 -3.80 -11.70 -8.73
CA ASP A 65 -5.11 -11.84 -9.39
C ASP A 65 -6.20 -10.97 -8.75
N HIS A 66 -6.17 -10.84 -7.43
CA HIS A 66 -7.23 -10.18 -6.64
C HIS A 66 -6.74 -8.98 -5.82
N ALA A 67 -5.45 -8.66 -5.90
CA ALA A 67 -4.88 -7.57 -5.12
C ALA A 67 -3.71 -6.90 -5.84
N VAL A 68 -3.50 -5.63 -5.51
CA VAL A 68 -2.30 -4.89 -5.93
C VAL A 68 -1.69 -4.24 -4.69
N TYR A 69 -0.38 -4.34 -4.58
CA TYR A 69 0.41 -3.79 -3.48
C TYR A 69 1.33 -2.71 -4.06
N VAL A 70 1.24 -1.50 -3.56
CA VAL A 70 2.02 -0.37 -4.08
C VAL A 70 2.63 0.43 -2.93
N ALA A 71 3.94 0.56 -2.94
CA ALA A 71 4.66 1.50 -2.09
C ALA A 71 5.14 2.67 -2.95
N THR A 72 4.63 3.86 -2.69
CA THR A 72 5.04 5.10 -3.36
C THR A 72 5.78 5.99 -2.37
N VAL A 73 6.96 6.47 -2.76
CA VAL A 73 7.74 7.42 -1.98
C VAL A 73 7.98 8.67 -2.81
N VAL A 74 7.55 9.81 -2.31
CA VAL A 74 7.65 11.10 -2.99
C VAL A 74 8.75 11.93 -2.34
N ASP A 75 9.72 12.39 -3.13
CA ASP A 75 10.80 13.27 -2.67
C ASP A 75 10.30 14.72 -2.55
N LEU A 76 10.19 15.19 -1.31
CA LEU A 76 9.79 16.56 -0.92
C LEU A 76 10.84 17.15 0.04
N LEU A 77 12.12 16.93 -0.29
CA LEU A 77 13.27 17.22 0.59
C LEU A 77 13.42 18.72 0.90
N ASP A 78 12.93 19.58 0.02
CA ASP A 78 12.87 21.04 0.18
C ASP A 78 11.70 21.52 1.05
N ARG A 79 10.77 20.62 1.39
CA ARG A 79 9.51 20.92 2.12
C ARG A 79 9.39 20.16 3.44
N LYS A 80 10.48 19.91 4.13
CA LYS A 80 10.55 19.05 5.34
C LYS A 80 9.61 19.50 6.46
N GLU A 81 9.40 20.80 6.61
CA GLU A 81 8.58 21.40 7.68
C GLU A 81 7.08 21.39 7.37
N GLU A 82 6.70 21.04 6.14
CA GLU A 82 5.31 21.09 5.68
C GLU A 82 4.59 19.72 5.79
N GLY A 83 5.18 18.76 6.48
CA GLY A 83 4.72 17.37 6.51
C GLY A 83 3.24 17.19 6.86
N ALA A 84 2.73 17.94 7.83
CA ALA A 84 1.33 17.87 8.23
C ALA A 84 0.37 18.34 7.13
N ILE A 85 0.74 19.39 6.40
CA ILE A 85 -0.06 19.97 5.31
C ILE A 85 -0.07 19.01 4.11
N LEU A 86 1.11 18.48 3.73
CA LEU A 86 1.27 17.57 2.61
C LEU A 86 0.57 16.22 2.86
N LEU A 87 0.62 15.73 4.11
CA LEU A 87 -0.10 14.53 4.51
C LEU A 87 -1.63 14.75 4.44
N GLY A 88 -2.11 15.92 4.91
CA GLY A 88 -3.52 16.29 4.85
C GLY A 88 -4.02 16.45 3.41
N GLU A 89 -3.20 16.99 2.50
CA GLU A 89 -3.54 17.08 1.07
C GLU A 89 -3.67 15.67 0.45
N ALA A 90 -2.71 14.77 0.71
CA ALA A 90 -2.77 13.39 0.22
C ALA A 90 -4.02 12.66 0.75
N GLU A 91 -4.35 12.82 2.04
CA GLU A 91 -5.57 12.29 2.66
C GLU A 91 -6.82 12.82 1.95
N SER A 92 -6.87 14.12 1.67
CA SER A 92 -8.00 14.76 0.99
C SER A 92 -8.19 14.22 -0.42
N ILE A 93 -7.11 14.08 -1.21
CA ILE A 93 -7.17 13.54 -2.56
C ILE A 93 -7.63 12.08 -2.54
N LEU A 94 -7.07 11.25 -1.67
CA LEU A 94 -7.45 9.85 -1.55
C LEU A 94 -8.92 9.68 -1.13
N SER A 95 -9.43 10.55 -0.26
CA SER A 95 -10.83 10.54 0.18
C SER A 95 -11.82 10.81 -0.95
N LEU A 96 -11.39 11.39 -2.08
CA LEU A 96 -12.21 11.57 -3.27
C LEU A 96 -12.38 10.29 -4.12
N LEU A 97 -11.60 9.25 -3.83
CA LEU A 97 -11.68 7.98 -4.58
C LEU A 97 -12.93 7.16 -4.24
N GLY A 98 -13.59 7.43 -3.10
CA GLY A 98 -14.76 6.68 -2.71
C GLY A 98 -15.26 6.98 -1.31
N ASP A 99 -15.96 6.01 -0.72
CA ASP A 99 -16.48 6.11 0.64
C ASP A 99 -15.40 5.73 1.65
N VAL A 100 -14.95 6.71 2.43
CA VAL A 100 -14.01 6.47 3.53
C VAL A 100 -14.74 5.76 4.66
N THR A 101 -14.36 4.51 4.92
CA THR A 101 -15.01 3.67 5.95
C THR A 101 -14.26 3.65 7.27
N SER A 102 -12.97 4.01 7.25
CA SER A 102 -12.16 4.12 8.46
C SER A 102 -11.03 5.13 8.26
N ILE A 103 -10.79 5.92 9.30
CA ILE A 103 -9.61 6.78 9.44
C ILE A 103 -9.03 6.56 10.82
N SER A 104 -7.73 6.32 10.90
CA SER A 104 -7.03 6.21 12.18
C SER A 104 -5.62 6.80 12.11
N VAL A 105 -5.04 7.08 13.26
CA VAL A 105 -3.64 7.47 13.37
C VAL A 105 -2.78 6.23 13.30
N SER A 106 -1.76 6.26 12.45
CA SER A 106 -0.71 5.25 12.39
C SER A 106 0.52 5.73 13.16
N ARG A 107 1.28 4.78 13.70
CA ARG A 107 2.52 5.06 14.43
C ARG A 107 3.56 3.99 14.09
N VAL A 108 4.76 4.44 13.76
CA VAL A 108 5.93 3.59 13.59
C VAL A 108 7.06 4.17 14.44
N GLU A 109 7.79 3.33 15.16
CA GLU A 109 8.87 3.74 16.06
C GLU A 109 10.24 3.23 15.58
N PRO A 110 10.89 3.94 14.63
CA PRO A 110 12.27 3.66 14.31
C PRO A 110 13.17 4.28 15.39
N GLY A 111 13.66 3.47 16.32
CA GLY A 111 14.48 3.95 17.42
C GLY A 111 13.69 4.68 18.50
N LYS A 112 14.18 5.87 18.94
CA LYS A 112 13.60 6.64 20.05
C LYS A 112 12.49 7.62 19.64
N ALA A 113 12.32 7.89 18.36
CA ALA A 113 11.34 8.86 17.85
C ALA A 113 10.21 8.15 17.13
N ALA A 114 8.97 8.44 17.49
CA ALA A 114 7.80 7.95 16.78
C ALA A 114 7.54 8.78 15.51
N ILE A 115 7.21 8.09 14.42
CA ILE A 115 6.71 8.69 13.20
C ILE A 115 5.20 8.45 13.17
N PHE A 116 4.44 9.54 13.10
CA PHE A 116 2.99 9.47 13.02
C PHE A 116 2.53 9.59 11.58
N GLY A 117 1.47 8.86 11.26
CA GLY A 117 0.85 8.83 9.94
C GLY A 117 -0.67 8.74 10.02
N ARG A 118 -1.27 8.44 8.89
CA ARG A 118 -2.71 8.22 8.73
C ARG A 118 -2.95 6.88 8.04
N PHE A 119 -3.89 6.12 8.57
CA PHE A 119 -4.41 4.93 7.92
C PHE A 119 -5.85 5.18 7.47
N LEU A 120 -6.12 4.93 6.19
CA LEU A 120 -7.45 5.05 5.60
C LEU A 120 -7.88 3.71 5.00
N THR A 121 -9.17 3.43 5.14
CA THR A 121 -9.85 2.39 4.35
C THR A 121 -10.92 3.06 3.50
N ILE A 122 -10.90 2.82 2.19
CA ILE A 122 -11.76 3.48 1.21
C ILE A 122 -12.41 2.40 0.34
N ASN A 123 -13.74 2.40 0.29
CA ASN A 123 -14.46 1.64 -0.74
C ASN A 123 -14.52 2.52 -1.99
N CYS A 124 -13.78 2.13 -3.03
CA CYS A 124 -13.71 2.88 -4.28
C CYS A 124 -15.08 3.03 -4.92
N ARG A 125 -15.38 4.26 -5.37
CA ARG A 125 -16.67 4.59 -5.97
C ARG A 125 -16.52 5.74 -6.95
N SER A 126 -17.10 5.60 -8.14
CA SER A 126 -17.16 6.66 -9.15
C SER A 126 -18.14 7.78 -8.74
N GLY A 127 -17.95 8.97 -9.30
CA GLY A 127 -18.92 10.07 -9.21
C GLY A 127 -18.85 10.96 -7.97
N ARG A 128 -17.80 10.84 -7.13
CA ARG A 128 -17.62 11.81 -6.03
C ARG A 128 -17.10 13.16 -6.53
N VAL A 129 -17.72 14.22 -6.06
CA VAL A 129 -17.30 15.61 -6.28
C VAL A 129 -16.99 16.22 -4.93
N SER A 130 -15.85 16.90 -4.79
CA SER A 130 -15.53 17.70 -3.61
C SER A 130 -15.55 19.18 -4.02
N ASP A 131 -16.33 19.98 -3.31
CA ASP A 131 -16.41 21.42 -3.56
C ASP A 131 -15.31 22.23 -2.87
N GLN A 132 -14.56 21.61 -1.92
CA GLN A 132 -13.63 22.36 -1.04
C GLN A 132 -12.24 22.62 -1.64
N LEU A 133 -11.78 21.83 -2.61
CA LEU A 133 -10.43 21.94 -3.18
C LEU A 133 -10.43 22.16 -4.70
N GLY A 134 -11.58 22.32 -5.34
CA GLY A 134 -11.69 22.39 -6.81
C GLY A 134 -11.25 21.10 -7.52
N GLN A 135 -11.06 20.02 -6.78
CA GLN A 135 -10.70 18.72 -7.31
C GLN A 135 -11.95 17.84 -7.43
N THR A 136 -12.06 17.13 -8.54
CA THR A 136 -13.13 16.17 -8.77
C THR A 136 -12.64 14.76 -8.48
N GLY A 137 -13.57 13.82 -8.22
CA GLY A 137 -13.23 12.42 -8.10
C GLY A 137 -12.52 11.86 -9.35
N ASP A 138 -12.75 12.42 -10.53
CA ASP A 138 -12.07 12.03 -11.78
C ASP A 138 -10.60 12.45 -11.78
N THR A 139 -10.30 13.65 -11.30
CA THR A 139 -8.91 14.12 -11.12
C THR A 139 -8.17 13.27 -10.11
N ALA A 140 -8.81 12.94 -8.99
CA ALA A 140 -8.22 12.07 -7.97
C ALA A 140 -7.98 10.65 -8.50
N ARG A 141 -8.90 10.09 -9.31
CA ARG A 141 -8.70 8.78 -9.95
C ARG A 141 -7.57 8.78 -10.95
N ALA A 142 -7.48 9.81 -11.80
CA ALA A 142 -6.37 9.95 -12.75
C ALA A 142 -5.03 10.08 -12.01
N TRP A 143 -4.97 10.87 -10.96
CA TRP A 143 -3.80 10.99 -10.09
C TRP A 143 -3.44 9.64 -9.46
N PHE A 144 -4.42 8.93 -8.88
CA PHE A 144 -4.21 7.63 -8.26
C PHE A 144 -3.68 6.60 -9.26
N LYS A 145 -4.29 6.53 -10.45
CA LYS A 145 -3.83 5.63 -11.53
C LYS A 145 -2.39 5.94 -11.95
N ASN A 146 -2.02 7.21 -12.04
CA ASN A 146 -0.65 7.62 -12.36
C ASN A 146 0.35 7.20 -11.27
N MET A 147 -0.07 7.21 -10.00
CA MET A 147 0.77 6.86 -8.85
C MET A 147 0.85 5.37 -8.54
N THR A 148 -0.13 4.60 -8.98
CA THR A 148 -0.22 3.17 -8.63
C THR A 148 -0.20 2.23 -9.83
N GLY A 149 -0.44 2.75 -11.04
CA GLY A 149 -0.66 1.94 -12.24
C GLY A 149 -2.02 1.22 -12.26
N VAL A 150 -2.89 1.47 -11.28
CA VAL A 150 -4.17 0.76 -11.11
C VAL A 150 -5.31 1.74 -10.95
N GLU A 151 -6.50 1.38 -11.40
CA GLU A 151 -7.72 2.15 -11.18
C GLU A 151 -8.38 1.77 -9.85
N CYS A 152 -8.80 2.78 -9.08
CA CYS A 152 -9.73 2.61 -7.97
C CYS A 152 -11.14 2.46 -8.56
N SER A 153 -11.43 1.29 -9.11
CA SER A 153 -12.71 0.98 -9.76
C SER A 153 -13.79 0.71 -8.71
N ASP A 154 -15.06 0.83 -9.11
CA ASP A 154 -16.19 0.50 -8.23
C ASP A 154 -16.04 -0.92 -7.66
N ARG A 155 -16.35 -1.07 -6.38
CA ARG A 155 -16.18 -2.28 -5.56
C ARG A 155 -14.71 -2.66 -5.25
N SER A 156 -13.72 -1.94 -5.75
CA SER A 156 -12.35 -2.06 -5.19
C SER A 156 -12.31 -1.51 -3.77
N ARG A 157 -11.42 -2.05 -2.94
CA ARG A 157 -11.18 -1.54 -1.60
C ARG A 157 -9.71 -1.20 -1.43
N LEU A 158 -9.45 0.06 -1.07
CA LEU A 158 -8.12 0.58 -0.83
C LEU A 158 -7.87 0.67 0.68
N MET A 159 -6.78 0.09 1.14
CA MET A 159 -6.18 0.32 2.44
C MET A 159 -4.87 1.06 2.22
N VAL A 160 -4.73 2.25 2.80
CA VAL A 160 -3.53 3.06 2.64
C VAL A 160 -3.01 3.54 3.98
N ASN A 161 -1.73 3.31 4.21
CA ASN A 161 -0.98 3.90 5.30
C ASN A 161 -0.08 5.00 4.76
N MET A 162 -0.18 6.20 5.31
CA MET A 162 0.53 7.39 4.85
C MET A 162 1.41 7.93 5.96
N PHE A 163 2.65 8.27 5.62
CA PHE A 163 3.60 8.88 6.54
C PHE A 163 4.35 10.01 5.87
N PHE A 164 4.73 11.00 6.66
CA PHE A 164 5.71 11.98 6.23
C PHE A 164 6.93 11.89 7.15
N ASN A 165 8.08 11.62 6.58
CA ASN A 165 9.32 11.46 7.33
C ASN A 165 10.52 12.02 6.56
N ARG A 166 11.28 12.91 7.19
CA ARG A 166 12.53 13.48 6.64
C ARG A 166 12.40 14.07 5.24
N GLY A 167 11.28 14.75 4.97
CA GLY A 167 11.02 15.37 3.67
C GLY A 167 10.59 14.38 2.58
N ARG A 168 10.02 13.24 2.95
CA ARG A 168 9.41 12.28 2.04
C ARG A 168 8.01 11.91 2.48
N LEU A 169 7.09 11.86 1.51
CA LEU A 169 5.76 11.32 1.70
C LEU A 169 5.75 9.86 1.26
N TYR A 170 5.30 8.98 2.13
CA TYR A 170 5.18 7.55 1.90
C TYR A 170 3.71 7.17 1.82
N LEU A 171 3.30 6.47 0.76
CA LEU A 171 1.96 5.94 0.55
C LEU A 171 2.09 4.42 0.38
N ILE A 172 1.66 3.65 1.38
CA ILE A 172 1.72 2.18 1.37
C ILE A 172 0.30 1.66 1.16
N GLN A 173 0.01 1.15 -0.03
CA GLN A 173 -1.33 0.96 -0.55
C GLN A 173 -1.60 -0.49 -0.90
N GLY A 174 -2.47 -1.15 -0.14
CA GLY A 174 -3.05 -2.45 -0.48
C GLY A 174 -4.41 -2.25 -1.15
N ILE A 175 -4.58 -2.74 -2.37
CA ILE A 175 -5.79 -2.56 -3.17
C ILE A 175 -6.40 -3.94 -3.44
N ASN A 176 -7.58 -4.19 -2.90
CA ASN A 176 -8.38 -5.35 -3.30
C ASN A 176 -9.16 -5.02 -4.56
N LEU A 177 -8.98 -5.82 -5.58
CA LEU A 177 -9.70 -5.71 -6.84
C LEU A 177 -11.09 -6.37 -6.72
N PRO A 178 -12.09 -5.93 -7.51
CA PRO A 178 -13.40 -6.56 -7.54
C PRO A 178 -13.27 -8.04 -7.93
N THR A 179 -13.89 -8.91 -7.14
CA THR A 179 -14.08 -10.33 -7.45
C THR A 179 -15.56 -10.63 -7.66
N THR A 180 -15.89 -11.81 -8.18
CA THR A 180 -17.27 -12.28 -8.30
C THR A 180 -17.94 -12.50 -6.94
N ASP A 181 -17.13 -12.86 -5.95
CA ASP A 181 -17.57 -12.97 -4.57
C ASP A 181 -17.38 -11.61 -3.90
N ASP A 182 -18.33 -11.13 -3.10
CA ASP A 182 -18.19 -9.92 -2.28
C ASP A 182 -17.04 -10.10 -1.30
N ALA A 183 -15.82 -10.00 -1.84
CA ALA A 183 -14.63 -10.33 -1.13
C ALA A 183 -14.44 -9.33 0.01
N ALA A 184 -14.67 -9.84 1.19
CA ALA A 184 -14.14 -9.28 2.43
C ALA A 184 -12.71 -8.78 2.18
N SER A 185 -12.35 -7.66 2.81
CA SER A 185 -11.00 -7.10 2.77
C SER A 185 -9.96 -8.22 2.88
N SER A 186 -9.18 -8.44 1.81
CA SER A 186 -8.12 -9.44 1.86
C SER A 186 -7.19 -9.11 3.03
N PRO A 187 -6.95 -10.02 3.96
CA PRO A 187 -5.99 -9.82 5.04
C PRO A 187 -4.62 -9.40 4.52
N ALA A 188 -4.26 -9.81 3.31
CA ALA A 188 -3.01 -9.49 2.65
C ALA A 188 -2.87 -7.99 2.35
N ALA A 189 -3.93 -7.31 1.90
CA ALA A 189 -3.88 -5.88 1.63
C ALA A 189 -3.71 -5.05 2.92
N ILE A 190 -4.34 -5.47 4.02
CA ILE A 190 -4.14 -4.87 5.35
C ILE A 190 -2.71 -5.16 5.83
N ARG A 191 -2.25 -6.40 5.70
CA ARG A 191 -0.88 -6.78 6.05
C ARG A 191 0.13 -5.89 5.32
N PHE A 192 -0.01 -5.74 4.01
CA PHE A 192 0.87 -4.92 3.20
C PHE A 192 0.90 -3.47 3.70
N SER A 193 -0.27 -2.83 3.83
CA SER A 193 -0.34 -1.43 4.23
C SER A 193 0.27 -1.16 5.61
N ASN A 194 0.32 -2.18 6.49
CA ASN A 194 0.91 -2.10 7.82
C ASN A 194 2.35 -2.61 7.92
N SER A 195 2.94 -3.13 6.84
CA SER A 195 4.27 -3.76 6.87
C SER A 195 5.43 -2.75 6.85
N VAL A 196 5.15 -1.46 6.66
CA VAL A 196 6.18 -0.43 6.55
C VAL A 196 6.96 -0.23 7.86
N SER A 197 8.26 -0.12 7.73
CA SER A 197 9.15 0.35 8.78
C SER A 197 10.18 1.33 8.22
N PHE A 198 10.81 2.13 9.08
CA PHE A 198 11.78 3.14 8.67
C PHE A 198 13.14 2.87 9.28
N PHE A 199 14.20 3.28 8.56
CA PHE A 199 15.55 3.30 9.13
C PHE A 199 15.70 4.47 10.11
N ALA A 200 16.34 4.24 11.24
CA ALA A 200 16.77 5.29 12.16
C ALA A 200 17.84 6.18 11.52
N ALA A 201 18.20 7.29 12.19
CA ALA A 201 19.19 8.24 11.67
C ALA A 201 20.58 7.63 11.53
N ASP A 202 20.92 6.65 12.35
CA ASP A 202 22.18 5.90 12.35
C ASP A 202 22.18 4.72 11.37
N GLY A 203 21.08 4.57 10.57
CA GLY A 203 20.91 3.45 9.66
C GLY A 203 20.44 2.15 10.33
N SER A 204 20.33 2.12 11.67
CA SER A 204 19.77 0.98 12.37
C SER A 204 18.29 0.87 12.09
N ARG A 205 17.77 -0.34 12.23
CA ARG A 205 16.36 -0.65 12.06
C ARG A 205 15.84 -1.27 13.35
N ASN A 206 14.93 -0.58 14.00
CA ASN A 206 14.21 -1.18 15.10
C ASN A 206 12.99 -1.90 14.53
N PHE A 207 13.07 -3.22 14.52
CA PHE A 207 11.88 -4.04 14.49
C PHE A 207 11.20 -3.84 15.85
N ALA A 208 10.07 -3.17 15.87
CA ALA A 208 9.19 -3.33 16.99
C ALA A 208 8.73 -4.79 16.96
N ASP A 209 9.19 -5.60 17.92
CA ASP A 209 8.64 -6.90 18.27
C ASP A 209 7.20 -6.70 18.78
N THR A 210 6.27 -6.37 17.89
CA THR A 210 4.91 -5.97 18.26
C THR A 210 3.87 -7.04 17.95
N PHE A 211 4.31 -8.29 17.75
CA PHE A 211 3.37 -9.42 17.73
C PHE A 211 4.00 -10.60 18.48
N LYS A 212 3.95 -10.55 19.80
CA LYS A 212 3.89 -11.73 20.66
C LYS A 212 2.50 -11.85 21.22
#